data_56254607ac0a122fc4126a3204503a4f
#
_entry.id   56254607ac0a122fc4126a3204503a4f
#
_cell.length_a   1.000
_cell.length_b   1.000
_cell.length_c   1.000
_cell.angle_alpha   90.00
_cell.angle_beta   90.00
_cell.angle_gamma   90.00
#
_symmetry.space_group_name_H-M   'P 1'
#
loop_
_entity.id
_entity.type
_entity.pdbx_description
1 polymer ?
#
loop_
_entity_poly.entity_id
_entity_poly.type
_entity_poly.pdbx_seq_one_letter_code
_entity_poly.pdbx_strand_id
1 'polypeptide(L)'
;MNYILVVGGGGFIGSYMVKMLARSGYHPITLDNLSTGYPDAVLDGQLIVGSMGDEKLLNQIFRQYDIAAVMHFAGCSQVGESVYDPAKYYRNNVTATQVLLDAMNTHNVKRLVFSSSAAVYGNPQHVQIDENHPKDPISPYGKSKWMVEQILEDYDKTYGLRSISLRYFNAAGADLDGKPGERHEPENHLIPLALQTGLGYHDALTIYGTDYETRDGTCIRDYIHIEDVCTAHLAALQTLLGGAPSGAYNLGNDK
;
A
#
# COMPACT_ATOMS: atom_id res chain seq x y z
N MET A 1 -23.42 10.55 -2.56
CA MET A 1 -22.80 9.19 -2.60
C MET A 1 -21.34 9.33 -2.18
N ASN A 2 -20.83 8.46 -1.31
CA ASN A 2 -19.44 8.56 -0.85
C ASN A 2 -18.53 7.73 -1.77
N TYR A 3 -18.11 8.34 -2.89
CA TYR A 3 -17.13 7.69 -3.77
C TYR A 3 -15.73 7.74 -3.14
N ILE A 4 -15.04 6.61 -3.16
CA ILE A 4 -13.65 6.47 -2.71
C ILE A 4 -12.80 6.02 -3.89
N LEU A 5 -11.80 6.82 -4.26
CA LEU A 5 -10.85 6.43 -5.30
C LEU A 5 -9.80 5.51 -4.68
N VAL A 6 -9.72 4.28 -5.16
CA VAL A 6 -8.72 3.28 -4.76
C VAL A 6 -7.67 3.17 -5.85
N VAL A 7 -6.50 3.75 -5.61
CA VAL A 7 -5.37 3.72 -6.54
C VAL A 7 -4.53 2.48 -6.25
N GLY A 8 -4.39 1.59 -7.24
CA GLY A 8 -3.79 0.27 -7.05
C GLY A 8 -4.78 -0.80 -6.56
N GLY A 9 -6.08 -0.63 -6.88
CA GLY A 9 -7.13 -1.54 -6.42
C GLY A 9 -7.18 -2.90 -7.14
N GLY A 10 -6.36 -3.13 -8.17
CA GLY A 10 -6.17 -4.44 -8.81
C GLY A 10 -5.07 -5.30 -8.16
N GLY A 11 -4.29 -4.74 -7.23
CA GLY A 11 -3.27 -5.45 -6.46
C GLY A 11 -3.84 -6.21 -5.26
N PHE A 12 -2.99 -6.96 -4.55
CA PHE A 12 -3.38 -7.81 -3.42
C PHE A 12 -4.15 -7.04 -2.33
N ILE A 13 -3.54 -6.01 -1.73
CA ILE A 13 -4.18 -5.25 -0.64
C ILE A 13 -5.33 -4.39 -1.17
N GLY A 14 -5.12 -3.75 -2.33
CA GLY A 14 -6.11 -2.87 -2.93
C GLY A 14 -7.41 -3.57 -3.30
N SER A 15 -7.37 -4.78 -3.85
CA SER A 15 -8.56 -5.54 -4.23
C SER A 15 -9.39 -5.98 -3.02
N TYR A 16 -8.70 -6.38 -1.94
CA TYR A 16 -9.37 -6.68 -0.67
C TYR A 16 -10.06 -5.43 -0.09
N MET A 17 -9.37 -4.28 -0.16
CA MET A 17 -9.93 -3.00 0.30
C MET A 17 -11.14 -2.56 -0.53
N VAL A 18 -11.12 -2.74 -1.86
CA VAL A 18 -12.27 -2.47 -2.74
C VAL A 18 -13.50 -3.26 -2.27
N LYS A 19 -13.35 -4.56 -2.02
CA LYS A 19 -14.41 -5.42 -1.50
C LYS A 19 -14.91 -4.94 -0.13
N MET A 20 -13.99 -4.59 0.78
CA MET A 20 -14.34 -4.11 2.13
C MET A 20 -15.08 -2.77 2.10
N LEU A 21 -14.68 -1.83 1.24
CA LEU A 21 -15.37 -0.56 1.04
C LEU A 21 -16.81 -0.77 0.56
N ALA A 22 -17.02 -1.61 -0.44
CA ALA A 22 -18.35 -1.91 -0.96
C ALA A 22 -19.27 -2.51 0.13
N ARG A 23 -18.75 -3.46 0.93
CA ARG A 23 -19.47 -4.04 2.08
C ARG A 23 -19.78 -3.02 3.18
N SER A 24 -18.95 -1.98 3.30
CA SER A 24 -19.12 -0.90 4.27
C SER A 24 -19.98 0.26 3.77
N GLY A 25 -20.64 0.11 2.61
CA GLY A 25 -21.57 1.09 2.05
C GLY A 25 -20.91 2.26 1.30
N TYR A 26 -19.61 2.18 0.98
CA TYR A 26 -18.92 3.11 0.09
C TYR A 26 -19.04 2.68 -1.37
N HIS A 27 -18.77 3.60 -2.29
CA HIS A 27 -18.74 3.34 -3.72
C HIS A 27 -17.28 3.41 -4.22
N PRO A 28 -16.56 2.27 -4.29
CA PRO A 28 -15.18 2.28 -4.74
C PRO A 28 -15.07 2.53 -6.25
N ILE A 29 -14.14 3.40 -6.63
CA ILE A 29 -13.65 3.58 -8.00
C ILE A 29 -12.20 3.14 -8.00
N THR A 30 -11.87 2.08 -8.71
CA THR A 30 -10.51 1.57 -8.81
C THR A 30 -9.78 2.22 -9.98
N LEU A 31 -8.60 2.80 -9.71
CA LEU A 31 -7.63 3.21 -10.73
C LEU A 31 -6.42 2.29 -10.64
N ASP A 32 -6.14 1.52 -11.69
CA ASP A 32 -5.00 0.62 -11.75
C ASP A 32 -4.46 0.54 -13.18
N ASN A 33 -3.14 0.54 -13.34
CA ASN A 33 -2.53 0.39 -14.67
C ASN A 33 -2.31 -1.08 -15.07
N LEU A 34 -2.66 -2.00 -14.18
CA LEU A 34 -2.57 -3.45 -14.34
C LEU A 34 -1.15 -3.96 -14.65
N SER A 35 -0.12 -3.19 -14.24
CA SER A 35 1.28 -3.62 -14.41
C SER A 35 1.65 -4.83 -13.54
N THR A 36 1.01 -4.95 -12.37
CA THR A 36 1.14 -6.07 -11.42
C THR A 36 -0.20 -6.46 -10.83
N GLY A 37 -1.23 -5.65 -11.04
CA GLY A 37 -2.60 -5.91 -10.64
C GLY A 37 -3.36 -6.71 -11.69
N TYR A 38 -4.52 -7.24 -11.27
CA TYR A 38 -5.35 -8.09 -12.11
C TYR A 38 -6.79 -7.54 -12.17
N PRO A 39 -7.39 -7.42 -13.36
CA PRO A 39 -8.76 -6.90 -13.47
C PRO A 39 -9.80 -7.80 -12.82
N ASP A 40 -9.57 -9.11 -12.80
CA ASP A 40 -10.44 -10.11 -12.16
C ASP A 40 -10.36 -10.08 -10.62
N ALA A 41 -9.38 -9.39 -10.03
CA ALA A 41 -9.31 -9.14 -8.60
C ALA A 41 -10.25 -8.01 -8.13
N VAL A 42 -10.68 -7.13 -9.05
CA VAL A 42 -11.62 -6.03 -8.75
C VAL A 42 -13.05 -6.58 -8.82
N LEU A 43 -13.56 -7.03 -7.68
CA LEU A 43 -14.87 -7.71 -7.60
C LEU A 43 -16.05 -6.75 -7.44
N ASP A 44 -15.79 -5.52 -7.00
CA ASP A 44 -16.80 -4.52 -6.67
C ASP A 44 -16.44 -3.15 -7.24
N GLY A 45 -17.45 -2.30 -7.44
CA GLY A 45 -17.26 -0.95 -7.95
C GLY A 45 -16.88 -0.89 -9.43
N GLN A 46 -16.21 0.16 -9.83
CA GLN A 46 -15.80 0.39 -11.21
C GLN A 46 -14.28 0.37 -11.33
N LEU A 47 -13.76 -0.37 -12.31
CA LEU A 47 -12.35 -0.36 -12.69
C LEU A 47 -12.12 0.65 -13.82
N ILE A 48 -11.17 1.54 -13.61
CA ILE A 48 -10.61 2.45 -14.61
C ILE A 48 -9.17 2.02 -14.84
N VAL A 49 -8.85 1.57 -16.04
CA VAL A 49 -7.49 1.13 -16.40
C VAL A 49 -6.67 2.35 -16.81
N GLY A 50 -5.61 2.64 -16.03
CA GLY A 50 -4.73 3.76 -16.30
C GLY A 50 -3.75 4.04 -15.17
N SER A 51 -2.82 4.96 -15.42
CA SER A 51 -1.77 5.33 -14.47
C SER A 51 -2.19 6.49 -13.58
N MET A 52 -1.83 6.44 -12.29
CA MET A 52 -1.94 7.60 -11.40
C MET A 52 -0.98 8.75 -11.76
N GLY A 53 -0.04 8.53 -12.69
CA GLY A 53 0.81 9.56 -13.27
C GLY A 53 0.19 10.23 -14.51
N ASP A 54 -1.00 9.82 -14.95
CA ASP A 54 -1.73 10.47 -16.04
C ASP A 54 -2.64 11.58 -15.49
N GLU A 55 -2.13 12.81 -15.53
CA GLU A 55 -2.85 13.99 -15.06
C GLU A 55 -4.19 14.19 -15.75
N LYS A 56 -4.27 13.90 -17.06
CA LYS A 56 -5.52 14.09 -17.83
C LYS A 56 -6.59 13.10 -17.36
N LEU A 57 -6.20 11.85 -17.17
CA LEU A 57 -7.09 10.81 -16.65
C LEU A 57 -7.56 11.13 -15.24
N LEU A 58 -6.67 11.54 -14.34
CA LEU A 58 -7.03 11.95 -12.98
C LEU A 58 -8.02 13.10 -12.97
N ASN A 59 -7.78 14.15 -13.80
CA ASN A 59 -8.70 15.27 -13.96
C ASN A 59 -10.08 14.82 -14.48
N GLN A 60 -10.16 13.82 -15.35
CA GLN A 60 -11.43 13.25 -15.80
C GLN A 60 -12.16 12.53 -14.67
N ILE A 61 -11.44 11.69 -13.90
CA ILE A 61 -12.01 10.95 -12.76
C ILE A 61 -12.58 11.91 -11.71
N PHE A 62 -11.80 12.91 -11.28
CA PHE A 62 -12.26 13.88 -10.27
C PHE A 62 -13.38 14.79 -10.72
N ARG A 63 -13.56 15.01 -12.04
CA ARG A 63 -14.74 15.72 -12.59
C ARG A 63 -15.97 14.84 -12.69
N GLN A 64 -15.78 13.56 -12.95
CA GLN A 64 -16.87 12.61 -13.16
C GLN A 64 -17.49 12.15 -11.85
N TYR A 65 -16.67 11.99 -10.81
CA TYR A 65 -17.10 11.45 -9.52
C TYR A 65 -16.84 12.45 -8.39
N ASP A 66 -17.81 12.58 -7.49
CA ASP A 66 -17.66 13.35 -6.24
C ASP A 66 -16.85 12.51 -5.23
N ILE A 67 -15.52 12.49 -5.41
CA ILE A 67 -14.59 11.70 -4.62
C ILE A 67 -14.43 12.32 -3.22
N ALA A 68 -14.84 11.59 -2.18
CA ALA A 68 -14.74 12.03 -0.80
C ALA A 68 -13.32 11.85 -0.22
N ALA A 69 -12.60 10.82 -0.65
CA ALA A 69 -11.23 10.51 -0.24
C ALA A 69 -10.53 9.59 -1.25
N VAL A 70 -9.22 9.54 -1.17
CA VAL A 70 -8.37 8.63 -1.94
C VAL A 70 -7.71 7.62 -1.01
N MET A 71 -7.64 6.36 -1.42
CA MET A 71 -6.84 5.31 -0.78
C MET A 71 -5.76 4.85 -1.75
N HIS A 72 -4.51 5.00 -1.35
CA HIS A 72 -3.38 4.83 -2.25
C HIS A 72 -2.57 3.58 -1.90
N PHE A 73 -2.78 2.51 -2.67
CA PHE A 73 -2.06 1.23 -2.57
C PHE A 73 -1.07 1.01 -3.71
N ALA A 74 -1.18 1.79 -4.81
CA ALA A 74 -0.29 1.61 -5.95
C ALA A 74 1.18 1.86 -5.57
N GLY A 75 2.05 1.04 -6.11
CA GLY A 75 3.50 1.20 -5.91
C GLY A 75 4.26 -0.05 -6.27
N CYS A 76 5.47 0.12 -6.80
CA CYS A 76 6.43 -0.96 -6.87
C CYS A 76 6.87 -1.31 -5.45
N SER A 77 6.82 -2.60 -5.05
CA SER A 77 6.98 -3.04 -3.66
C SER A 77 8.15 -4.00 -3.43
N GLN A 78 8.80 -4.48 -4.48
CA GLN A 78 9.90 -5.43 -4.37
C GLN A 78 11.20 -4.74 -3.93
N VAL A 79 11.57 -4.93 -2.65
CA VAL A 79 12.75 -4.29 -2.04
C VAL A 79 14.03 -4.62 -2.83
N GLY A 80 14.23 -5.88 -3.20
CA GLY A 80 15.40 -6.32 -3.98
C GLY A 80 15.48 -5.64 -5.35
N GLU A 81 14.37 -5.62 -6.11
CA GLU A 81 14.32 -4.94 -7.42
C GLU A 81 14.64 -3.45 -7.29
N SER A 82 14.21 -2.80 -6.21
CA SER A 82 14.45 -1.37 -6.01
C SER A 82 15.94 -1.00 -5.99
N VAL A 83 16.80 -1.93 -5.58
CA VAL A 83 18.26 -1.71 -5.54
C VAL A 83 18.85 -1.74 -6.95
N TYR A 84 18.30 -2.58 -7.84
CA TYR A 84 18.79 -2.70 -9.21
C TYR A 84 18.18 -1.69 -10.19
N ASP A 85 16.91 -1.30 -9.96
CA ASP A 85 16.23 -0.27 -10.77
C ASP A 85 15.57 0.82 -9.90
N PRO A 86 16.36 1.64 -9.20
CA PRO A 86 15.81 2.69 -8.35
C PRO A 86 15.00 3.74 -9.13
N ALA A 87 15.33 3.97 -10.40
CA ALA A 87 14.65 4.94 -11.24
C ALA A 87 13.17 4.56 -11.47
N LYS A 88 12.85 3.27 -11.64
CA LYS A 88 11.48 2.75 -11.71
C LYS A 88 10.72 3.11 -10.44
N TYR A 89 11.32 2.89 -9.27
CA TYR A 89 10.70 3.14 -7.97
C TYR A 89 10.43 4.62 -7.72
N TYR A 90 11.38 5.50 -7.99
CA TYR A 90 11.16 6.93 -7.81
C TYR A 90 10.12 7.48 -8.80
N ARG A 91 10.16 7.08 -10.07
CA ARG A 91 9.13 7.50 -11.05
C ARG A 91 7.75 7.04 -10.66
N ASN A 92 7.59 5.77 -10.30
CA ASN A 92 6.28 5.20 -9.99
C ASN A 92 5.78 5.62 -8.61
N ASN A 93 6.62 5.49 -7.57
CA ASN A 93 6.14 5.66 -6.19
C ASN A 93 6.16 7.13 -5.74
N VAL A 94 7.05 7.98 -6.28
CA VAL A 94 7.16 9.38 -5.86
C VAL A 94 6.57 10.31 -6.90
N THR A 95 7.11 10.31 -8.13
CA THR A 95 6.67 11.27 -9.17
C THR A 95 5.19 11.09 -9.52
N ALA A 96 4.74 9.85 -9.74
CA ALA A 96 3.34 9.62 -10.09
C ALA A 96 2.40 9.88 -8.91
N THR A 97 2.84 9.64 -7.66
CA THR A 97 2.08 10.05 -6.47
C THR A 97 1.94 11.56 -6.38
N GLN A 98 2.99 12.32 -6.71
CA GLN A 98 2.90 13.78 -6.73
C GLN A 98 1.86 14.26 -7.74
N VAL A 99 1.80 13.68 -8.94
CA VAL A 99 0.76 14.01 -9.94
C VAL A 99 -0.65 13.74 -9.39
N LEU A 100 -0.83 12.63 -8.66
CA LEU A 100 -2.09 12.34 -7.97
C LEU A 100 -2.44 13.41 -6.93
N LEU A 101 -1.49 13.81 -6.09
CA LEU A 101 -1.70 14.81 -5.04
C LEU A 101 -2.03 16.19 -5.64
N ASP A 102 -1.39 16.58 -6.74
CA ASP A 102 -1.66 17.83 -7.45
C ASP A 102 -3.08 17.83 -8.04
N ALA A 103 -3.50 16.71 -8.62
CA ALA A 103 -4.86 16.54 -9.12
C ALA A 103 -5.89 16.57 -7.98
N MET A 104 -5.63 15.89 -6.85
CA MET A 104 -6.46 15.95 -5.65
C MET A 104 -6.60 17.39 -5.15
N ASN A 105 -5.50 18.14 -5.07
CA ASN A 105 -5.51 19.52 -4.63
C ASN A 105 -6.31 20.42 -5.57
N THR A 106 -6.14 20.26 -6.89
CA THR A 106 -6.86 21.01 -7.94
C THR A 106 -8.38 20.80 -7.83
N HIS A 107 -8.82 19.59 -7.50
CA HIS A 107 -10.24 19.22 -7.36
C HIS A 107 -10.77 19.30 -5.92
N ASN A 108 -10.00 19.88 -5.01
CA ASN A 108 -10.37 20.05 -3.58
C ASN A 108 -10.67 18.73 -2.86
N VAL A 109 -10.07 17.62 -3.27
CA VAL A 109 -10.12 16.34 -2.55
C VAL A 109 -9.01 16.34 -1.50
N LYS A 110 -9.37 16.46 -0.22
CA LYS A 110 -8.44 16.80 0.88
C LYS A 110 -8.19 15.65 1.85
N ARG A 111 -8.47 14.40 1.47
CA ARG A 111 -8.30 13.23 2.36
C ARG A 111 -7.63 12.09 1.62
N LEU A 112 -6.53 11.60 2.18
CA LEU A 112 -5.76 10.49 1.63
C LEU A 112 -5.41 9.47 2.72
N VAL A 113 -5.68 8.18 2.49
CA VAL A 113 -5.06 7.08 3.25
C VAL A 113 -3.92 6.51 2.40
N PHE A 114 -2.70 6.55 2.94
CA PHE A 114 -1.51 6.12 2.24
C PHE A 114 -0.99 4.79 2.79
N SER A 115 -0.85 3.83 1.91
CA SER A 115 -0.19 2.56 2.15
C SER A 115 1.32 2.77 2.18
N SER A 116 1.86 3.07 3.37
CA SER A 116 3.30 3.21 3.61
C SER A 116 3.92 1.85 3.92
N SER A 117 5.05 1.82 4.60
CA SER A 117 5.77 0.58 4.91
C SER A 117 6.68 0.75 6.12
N ALA A 118 6.87 -0.31 6.89
CA ALA A 118 7.93 -0.37 7.91
C ALA A 118 9.36 -0.25 7.34
N ALA A 119 9.53 -0.42 6.03
CA ALA A 119 10.81 -0.19 5.34
C ALA A 119 11.34 1.25 5.47
N VAL A 120 10.50 2.21 5.90
CA VAL A 120 10.92 3.59 6.20
C VAL A 120 11.87 3.67 7.40
N TYR A 121 11.86 2.68 8.29
CA TYR A 121 12.71 2.64 9.48
C TYR A 121 14.13 2.11 9.20
N GLY A 122 14.31 1.34 8.12
CA GLY A 122 15.58 0.69 7.82
C GLY A 122 15.92 -0.42 8.81
N ASN A 123 17.18 -0.45 9.27
CA ASN A 123 17.60 -1.42 10.27
C ASN A 123 17.11 -0.99 11.67
N PRO A 124 16.36 -1.84 12.38
CA PRO A 124 15.83 -1.49 13.69
C PRO A 124 16.94 -1.30 14.72
N GLN A 125 16.85 -0.21 15.49
CA GLN A 125 17.76 0.07 16.61
C GLN A 125 17.27 -0.58 17.94
N HIS A 126 16.00 -0.97 17.99
CA HIS A 126 15.35 -1.61 19.11
C HIS A 126 14.44 -2.74 18.63
N VAL A 127 14.17 -3.72 19.48
CA VAL A 127 13.34 -4.89 19.15
C VAL A 127 11.91 -4.49 18.77
N GLN A 128 11.35 -3.52 19.51
CA GLN A 128 10.03 -2.96 19.18
C GLN A 128 10.22 -1.64 18.45
N ILE A 129 9.56 -1.51 17.29
CA ILE A 129 9.60 -0.33 16.45
C ILE A 129 8.29 0.45 16.68
N ASP A 130 8.36 1.57 17.39
CA ASP A 130 7.25 2.52 17.50
C ASP A 130 7.33 3.61 16.41
N GLU A 131 6.34 4.48 16.34
CA GLU A 131 6.27 5.55 15.34
C GLU A 131 7.34 6.63 15.53
N ASN A 132 8.00 6.70 16.69
CA ASN A 132 9.10 7.63 16.99
C ASN A 132 10.46 7.08 16.56
N HIS A 133 10.55 5.78 16.27
CA HIS A 133 11.79 5.16 15.79
C HIS A 133 12.38 5.98 14.61
N PRO A 134 13.71 6.19 14.55
CA PRO A 134 14.35 6.91 13.45
C PRO A 134 13.97 6.35 12.07
N LYS A 135 13.74 7.25 11.10
CA LYS A 135 13.45 6.89 9.71
C LYS A 135 14.75 6.96 8.92
N ASP A 136 15.37 5.79 8.71
CA ASP A 136 16.64 5.66 7.98
C ASP A 136 16.54 4.51 6.96
N PRO A 137 15.72 4.69 5.89
CA PRO A 137 15.46 3.63 4.93
C PRO A 137 16.71 3.25 4.15
N ILE A 138 17.04 1.96 4.13
CA ILE A 138 18.23 1.39 3.50
C ILE A 138 18.04 1.01 2.03
N SER A 139 16.79 0.98 1.53
CA SER A 139 16.47 0.63 0.15
C SER A 139 15.78 1.77 -0.58
N PRO A 140 15.90 1.86 -1.92
CA PRO A 140 15.15 2.84 -2.72
C PRO A 140 13.62 2.71 -2.55
N TYR A 141 13.09 1.49 -2.33
CA TYR A 141 11.69 1.29 -1.97
C TYR A 141 11.34 2.03 -0.67
N GLY A 142 12.05 1.74 0.43
CA GLY A 142 11.82 2.41 1.72
C GLY A 142 11.98 3.93 1.62
N LYS A 143 13.02 4.40 0.90
CA LYS A 143 13.23 5.83 0.63
C LYS A 143 12.04 6.45 -0.12
N SER A 144 11.50 5.76 -1.13
CA SER A 144 10.35 6.27 -1.89
C SER A 144 9.11 6.41 -1.02
N LYS A 145 8.84 5.46 -0.11
CA LYS A 145 7.73 5.55 0.85
C LYS A 145 7.92 6.71 1.84
N TRP A 146 9.14 6.85 2.39
CA TRP A 146 9.46 7.95 3.29
C TRP A 146 9.36 9.32 2.61
N MET A 147 9.83 9.48 1.38
CA MET A 147 9.67 10.72 0.60
C MET A 147 8.20 11.09 0.43
N VAL A 148 7.33 10.13 0.14
CA VAL A 148 5.89 10.41 0.02
C VAL A 148 5.29 10.88 1.34
N GLU A 149 5.67 10.29 2.49
CA GLU A 149 5.20 10.77 3.79
C GLU A 149 5.61 12.22 4.07
N GLN A 150 6.85 12.59 3.70
CA GLN A 150 7.32 13.99 3.83
C GLN A 150 6.54 14.94 2.90
N ILE A 151 6.29 14.54 1.66
CA ILE A 151 5.45 15.31 0.73
C ILE A 151 4.03 15.49 1.30
N LEU A 152 3.44 14.45 1.87
CA LEU A 152 2.11 14.50 2.48
C LEU A 152 2.06 15.49 3.66
N GLU A 153 3.10 15.53 4.49
CA GLU A 153 3.22 16.50 5.58
C GLU A 153 3.23 17.95 5.05
N ASP A 154 3.96 18.22 3.97
CA ASP A 154 4.02 19.54 3.35
C ASP A 154 2.68 19.92 2.67
N TYR A 155 1.98 18.93 2.06
CA TYR A 155 0.67 19.15 1.45
C TYR A 155 -0.41 19.41 2.52
N ASP A 156 -0.32 18.81 3.69
CA ASP A 156 -1.23 19.12 4.81
C ASP A 156 -0.99 20.56 5.29
N LYS A 157 0.26 20.93 5.58
CA LYS A 157 0.61 22.27 6.07
C LYS A 157 0.21 23.39 5.11
N THR A 158 0.39 23.14 3.81
CA THR A 158 0.23 24.19 2.78
C THR A 158 -1.19 24.21 2.20
N TYR A 159 -1.77 23.05 1.94
CA TYR A 159 -3.03 22.94 1.20
C TYR A 159 -4.17 22.33 2.03
N GLY A 160 -3.91 21.92 3.27
CA GLY A 160 -4.88 21.24 4.13
C GLY A 160 -5.29 19.86 3.60
N LEU A 161 -4.43 19.20 2.82
CA LEU A 161 -4.65 17.83 2.36
C LEU A 161 -4.24 16.88 3.49
N ARG A 162 -5.21 16.45 4.28
CA ARG A 162 -4.98 15.55 5.42
C ARG A 162 -4.74 14.13 4.98
N SER A 163 -3.77 13.46 5.62
CA SER A 163 -3.43 12.08 5.30
C SER A 163 -3.18 11.23 6.54
N ILE A 164 -3.50 9.95 6.43
CA ILE A 164 -3.04 8.92 7.37
C ILE A 164 -2.16 7.94 6.61
N SER A 165 -0.90 7.83 7.05
CA SER A 165 0.07 6.87 6.52
C SER A 165 0.09 5.64 7.42
N LEU A 166 -0.14 4.44 6.85
CA LEU A 166 -0.11 3.18 7.57
C LEU A 166 1.16 2.41 7.19
N ARG A 167 2.04 2.20 8.19
CA ARG A 167 3.33 1.53 8.05
C ARG A 167 3.18 0.10 8.53
N TYR A 168 3.04 -0.85 7.61
CA TYR A 168 2.96 -2.27 7.95
C TYR A 168 4.19 -3.03 7.47
N PHE A 169 4.40 -4.20 8.04
CA PHE A 169 5.54 -5.07 7.76
C PHE A 169 5.20 -6.01 6.60
N ASN A 170 4.78 -7.23 6.85
CA ASN A 170 4.50 -8.19 5.80
C ASN A 170 3.00 -8.54 5.81
N ALA A 171 2.26 -7.98 4.86
CA ALA A 171 0.87 -8.37 4.66
C ALA A 171 0.82 -9.80 4.12
N ALA A 172 -0.04 -10.64 4.67
CA ALA A 172 -0.19 -12.02 4.27
C ALA A 172 -1.64 -12.50 4.44
N GLY A 173 -1.93 -13.69 3.97
CA GLY A 173 -3.26 -14.30 4.08
C GLY A 173 -4.11 -14.13 2.83
N ALA A 174 -5.37 -14.50 2.95
CA ALA A 174 -6.33 -14.44 1.87
C ALA A 174 -7.72 -14.12 2.42
N ASP A 175 -8.63 -13.75 1.54
CA ASP A 175 -10.03 -13.54 1.87
C ASP A 175 -10.69 -14.85 2.35
N LEU A 176 -11.46 -14.77 3.42
CA LEU A 176 -12.17 -15.92 3.97
C LEU A 176 -13.16 -16.54 2.98
N ASP A 177 -13.70 -15.76 2.04
CA ASP A 177 -14.56 -16.27 0.96
C ASP A 177 -13.74 -16.86 -0.20
N GLY A 178 -12.41 -16.84 -0.14
CA GLY A 178 -11.49 -17.44 -1.12
C GLY A 178 -11.42 -16.71 -2.46
N LYS A 179 -11.86 -15.45 -2.55
CA LYS A 179 -11.89 -14.72 -3.84
C LYS A 179 -10.70 -13.81 -4.07
N PRO A 180 -10.41 -12.75 -3.29
CA PRO A 180 -9.10 -12.11 -3.41
C PRO A 180 -8.06 -12.88 -2.60
N GLY A 181 -6.90 -13.08 -3.21
CA GLY A 181 -5.73 -13.70 -2.60
C GLY A 181 -4.45 -13.07 -3.14
N GLU A 182 -3.32 -13.41 -2.52
CA GLU A 182 -2.03 -12.93 -2.97
C GLU A 182 -1.67 -13.61 -4.30
N ARG A 183 -1.37 -12.79 -5.32
CA ARG A 183 -0.95 -13.22 -6.64
C ARG A 183 0.07 -12.24 -7.20
N HIS A 184 1.32 -12.67 -7.27
CA HIS A 184 2.41 -11.90 -7.85
C HIS A 184 3.13 -12.71 -8.93
N GLU A 185 3.66 -12.04 -9.94
CA GLU A 185 4.47 -12.67 -10.96
C GLU A 185 5.67 -11.77 -11.30
N PRO A 186 6.91 -12.21 -10.97
CA PRO A 186 7.23 -13.44 -10.22
C PRO A 186 6.82 -13.34 -8.73
N GLU A 187 6.46 -14.51 -8.13
CA GLU A 187 6.21 -14.59 -6.70
C GLU A 187 7.53 -14.65 -5.92
N ASN A 188 7.64 -13.86 -4.85
CA ASN A 188 8.84 -13.81 -4.02
C ASN A 188 8.55 -13.70 -2.52
N HIS A 189 7.26 -13.79 -2.12
CA HIS A 189 6.88 -13.77 -0.72
C HIS A 189 6.92 -15.18 -0.12
N LEU A 190 7.36 -15.26 1.13
CA LEU A 190 7.63 -16.53 1.81
C LEU A 190 6.41 -17.45 1.86
N ILE A 191 5.24 -16.93 2.29
CA ILE A 191 4.05 -17.75 2.52
C ILE A 191 3.52 -18.35 1.22
N PRO A 192 3.31 -17.58 0.12
CA PRO A 192 2.95 -18.15 -1.16
C PRO A 192 3.96 -19.17 -1.71
N LEU A 193 5.27 -18.87 -1.63
CA LEU A 193 6.32 -19.80 -2.08
C LEU A 193 6.33 -21.10 -1.27
N ALA A 194 6.14 -21.03 0.04
CA ALA A 194 6.06 -22.21 0.90
C ALA A 194 4.83 -23.09 0.55
N LEU A 195 3.68 -22.45 0.30
CA LEU A 195 2.47 -23.15 -0.15
C LEU A 195 2.64 -23.77 -1.52
N GLN A 196 3.21 -23.07 -2.48
CA GLN A 196 3.50 -23.56 -3.83
C GLN A 196 4.47 -24.74 -3.79
N THR A 197 5.50 -24.68 -2.93
CA THR A 197 6.44 -25.80 -2.71
C THR A 197 5.72 -27.00 -2.11
N GLY A 198 4.88 -26.79 -1.08
CA GLY A 198 4.09 -27.84 -0.45
C GLY A 198 3.09 -28.51 -1.41
N LEU A 199 2.61 -27.77 -2.41
CA LEU A 199 1.74 -28.28 -3.49
C LEU A 199 2.51 -28.93 -4.64
N GLY A 200 3.84 -28.92 -4.61
CA GLY A 200 4.70 -29.52 -5.64
C GLY A 200 4.93 -28.66 -6.90
N TYR A 201 4.63 -27.36 -6.85
CA TYR A 201 4.96 -26.43 -7.94
C TYR A 201 6.45 -26.06 -7.98
N HIS A 202 7.16 -26.23 -6.87
CA HIS A 202 8.60 -26.02 -6.74
C HIS A 202 9.23 -27.23 -6.01
N ASP A 203 10.43 -27.62 -6.40
CA ASP A 203 11.14 -28.75 -5.79
C ASP A 203 11.59 -28.47 -4.33
N ALA A 204 11.90 -27.20 -4.02
CA ALA A 204 12.33 -26.77 -2.72
C ALA A 204 12.09 -25.29 -2.46
N LEU A 205 11.91 -24.93 -1.18
CA LEU A 205 11.95 -23.56 -0.71
C LEU A 205 13.39 -23.14 -0.43
N THR A 206 13.83 -22.02 -1.02
CA THR A 206 15.18 -21.51 -0.81
C THR A 206 15.24 -20.60 0.42
N ILE A 207 16.16 -20.88 1.34
CA ILE A 207 16.51 -20.01 2.48
C ILE A 207 17.73 -19.18 2.09
N TYR A 208 17.58 -17.84 2.06
CA TYR A 208 18.59 -16.88 1.57
C TYR A 208 19.53 -16.38 2.67
N GLY A 209 19.89 -17.18 3.64
CA GLY A 209 20.83 -16.82 4.67
C GLY A 209 20.49 -17.48 6.02
N THR A 210 21.55 -17.82 6.73
CA THR A 210 21.47 -18.46 8.04
C THR A 210 22.47 -17.82 9.02
N ASP A 211 22.89 -16.60 8.73
CA ASP A 211 23.96 -15.87 9.41
C ASP A 211 23.47 -14.57 10.09
N TYR A 212 22.16 -14.41 10.23
CA TYR A 212 21.58 -13.32 11.03
C TYR A 212 21.81 -13.56 12.52
N GLU A 213 21.99 -12.48 13.28
CA GLU A 213 22.07 -12.53 14.76
C GLU A 213 20.71 -12.79 15.40
N THR A 214 20.13 -13.95 15.10
CA THR A 214 18.83 -14.42 15.58
C THR A 214 18.96 -15.84 16.14
N ARG A 215 17.94 -16.32 16.82
CA ARG A 215 17.97 -17.64 17.48
C ARG A 215 18.32 -18.81 16.53
N ASP A 216 17.86 -18.75 15.28
CA ASP A 216 18.01 -19.80 14.28
C ASP A 216 18.83 -19.34 13.05
N GLY A 217 19.41 -18.14 13.09
CA GLY A 217 20.18 -17.56 12.01
C GLY A 217 19.35 -17.02 10.84
N THR A 218 18.04 -17.14 10.88
CA THR A 218 17.15 -16.59 9.85
C THR A 218 16.62 -15.20 10.22
N CYS A 219 16.10 -14.45 9.26
CA CYS A 219 15.55 -13.13 9.54
C CYS A 219 14.19 -13.20 10.25
N ILE A 220 14.01 -12.39 11.30
CA ILE A 220 12.71 -12.20 11.96
C ILE A 220 11.83 -11.32 11.10
N ARG A 221 10.56 -11.71 10.94
CA ARG A 221 9.54 -10.95 10.21
C ARG A 221 8.26 -10.89 10.99
N ASP A 222 7.63 -9.71 10.99
CA ASP A 222 6.28 -9.51 11.49
C ASP A 222 5.29 -9.70 10.33
N TYR A 223 4.30 -10.58 10.51
CA TYR A 223 3.23 -10.83 9.55
C TYR A 223 1.91 -10.34 10.09
N ILE A 224 1.19 -9.58 9.27
CA ILE A 224 -0.15 -9.09 9.58
C ILE A 224 -1.15 -9.62 8.54
N HIS A 225 -2.29 -10.12 9.01
CA HIS A 225 -3.31 -10.62 8.11
C HIS A 225 -3.91 -9.51 7.25
N ILE A 226 -4.19 -9.80 5.99
CA ILE A 226 -4.74 -8.83 5.02
C ILE A 226 -6.04 -8.18 5.50
N GLU A 227 -6.87 -8.92 6.23
CA GLU A 227 -8.11 -8.40 6.81
C GLU A 227 -7.83 -7.31 7.85
N ASP A 228 -6.82 -7.50 8.71
CA ASP A 228 -6.43 -6.54 9.73
C ASP A 228 -5.82 -5.28 9.10
N VAL A 229 -4.99 -5.46 8.05
CA VAL A 229 -4.45 -4.34 7.25
C VAL A 229 -5.60 -3.51 6.67
N CYS A 230 -6.57 -4.15 6.02
CA CYS A 230 -7.69 -3.45 5.40
C CYS A 230 -8.66 -2.85 6.42
N THR A 231 -8.86 -3.50 7.57
CA THR A 231 -9.65 -2.95 8.69
C THR A 231 -9.01 -1.67 9.23
N ALA A 232 -7.70 -1.64 9.40
CA ALA A 232 -6.97 -0.44 9.80
C ALA A 232 -7.07 0.68 8.75
N HIS A 233 -7.00 0.34 7.46
CA HIS A 233 -7.20 1.31 6.38
C HIS A 233 -8.62 1.88 6.36
N LEU A 234 -9.64 1.06 6.61
CA LEU A 234 -11.03 1.51 6.73
C LEU A 234 -11.22 2.44 7.93
N ALA A 235 -10.63 2.10 9.09
CA ALA A 235 -10.66 2.95 10.27
C ALA A 235 -9.95 4.30 10.02
N ALA A 236 -8.81 4.29 9.34
CA ALA A 236 -8.09 5.50 8.94
C ALA A 236 -8.95 6.39 8.01
N LEU A 237 -9.62 5.80 7.01
CA LEU A 237 -10.55 6.50 6.13
C LEU A 237 -11.68 7.16 6.94
N GLN A 238 -12.35 6.39 7.81
CA GLN A 238 -13.47 6.90 8.64
C GLN A 238 -13.01 8.02 9.57
N THR A 239 -11.83 7.89 10.15
CA THR A 239 -11.21 8.89 11.01
C THR A 239 -10.95 10.21 10.26
N LEU A 240 -10.41 10.14 9.04
CA LEU A 240 -10.21 11.31 8.17
C LEU A 240 -11.53 11.93 7.72
N LEU A 241 -12.53 11.11 7.38
CA LEU A 241 -13.86 11.61 7.02
C LEU A 241 -14.52 12.33 8.22
N GLY A 242 -14.24 11.89 9.45
CA GLY A 242 -14.64 12.56 10.71
C GLY A 242 -13.87 13.83 11.02
N GLY A 243 -12.85 14.20 10.21
CA GLY A 243 -12.11 15.46 10.35
C GLY A 243 -10.86 15.39 11.22
N ALA A 244 -10.36 14.20 11.52
CA ALA A 244 -9.11 14.03 12.29
C ALA A 244 -7.89 14.65 11.57
N PRO A 245 -6.83 15.01 12.32
CA PRO A 245 -5.58 15.49 11.76
C PRO A 245 -4.83 14.37 11.03
N SER A 246 -3.82 14.75 10.24
CA SER A 246 -2.87 13.83 9.65
C SER A 246 -2.05 13.09 10.70
N GLY A 247 -1.62 11.88 10.34
CA GLY A 247 -0.78 11.05 11.21
C GLY A 247 -0.16 9.88 10.48
N ALA A 248 0.80 9.24 11.13
CA ALA A 248 1.39 7.98 10.68
C ALA A 248 1.32 6.96 11.80
N TYR A 249 0.94 5.73 11.48
CA TYR A 249 0.72 4.65 12.44
C TYR A 249 1.35 3.34 11.96
N ASN A 250 1.93 2.61 12.87
CA ASN A 250 2.40 1.26 12.62
C ASN A 250 1.25 0.26 12.66
N LEU A 251 1.30 -0.73 11.77
CA LEU A 251 0.44 -1.89 11.82
C LEU A 251 1.35 -3.12 11.95
N GLY A 252 1.34 -3.75 13.08
CA GLY A 252 2.12 -4.93 13.42
C GLY A 252 1.33 -5.88 14.29
N ASN A 253 1.90 -7.04 14.53
CA ASN A 253 1.38 -8.04 15.46
C ASN A 253 2.10 -7.90 16.79
N ASP A 254 1.39 -7.97 17.92
CA ASP A 254 1.92 -7.82 19.26
C ASP A 254 2.32 -9.17 19.92
N LYS A 255 2.33 -10.28 19.17
CA LYS A 255 2.55 -11.64 19.68
C LYS A 255 3.78 -12.30 19.09
#